data_a86431a28cd5c61732dd619f91b6b1df
#
_entry.id   a86431a28cd5c61732dd619f91b6b1df
#
_cell.length_a   1.000
_cell.length_b   1.000
_cell.length_c   1.000
_cell.angle_alpha   90.00
_cell.angle_beta   90.00
_cell.angle_gamma   90.00
#
_symmetry.space_group_name_H-M   'P 1'
#
loop_
_entity.id
_entity.type
_entity.pdbx_description
1 polymer ?
#
loop_
_entity_poly.entity_id
_entity_poly.type
_entity_poly.pdbx_seq_one_letter_code
_entity_poly.pdbx_strand_id
1 'polypeptide(L)' 'MTPTAYPLMMADEGARVRVVGLMGGAGLEKRMTEMGLNVGAELVVRQRQGGGLVVMRGETRYALGGGMAHKIMVAPA' A
#
# COMPACT_ATOMS: atom_id res chain seq x y z
N MET A 1 -22.26 3.62 -1.66
CA MET A 1 -21.53 2.63 -2.45
C MET A 1 -20.17 2.36 -1.82
N THR A 2 -19.86 1.09 -1.60
CA THR A 2 -18.59 0.72 -1.01
C THR A 2 -17.48 0.77 -2.06
N PRO A 3 -16.37 1.46 -1.81
CA PRO A 3 -15.26 1.48 -2.76
C PRO A 3 -14.74 0.07 -2.99
N THR A 4 -14.42 -0.24 -4.24
CA THR A 4 -13.83 -1.52 -4.57
C THR A 4 -12.37 -1.53 -4.15
N ALA A 5 -11.99 -2.53 -3.35
CA ALA A 5 -10.60 -2.71 -2.97
C ALA A 5 -9.81 -3.31 -4.14
N TYR A 6 -8.56 -2.90 -4.28
CA TYR A 6 -7.69 -3.42 -5.33
C TYR A 6 -6.24 -3.45 -4.79
N PRO A 7 -5.37 -4.24 -5.43
CA PRO A 7 -3.97 -4.31 -4.98
C PRO A 7 -3.27 -2.96 -5.14
N LEU A 8 -2.50 -2.57 -4.14
CA LEU A 8 -1.74 -1.31 -4.17
C LEU A 8 -0.89 -1.20 -5.44
N MET A 9 -0.36 -2.31 -5.93
CA MET A 9 0.46 -2.32 -7.12
C MET A 9 -0.25 -1.75 -8.35
N MET A 10 -1.57 -1.77 -8.35
CA MET A 10 -2.37 -1.25 -9.46
C MET A 10 -2.76 0.22 -9.31
N ALA A 11 -2.36 0.85 -8.22
CA ALA A 11 -2.69 2.26 -8.02
C ALA A 11 -1.87 3.16 -8.95
N ASP A 12 -2.50 4.24 -9.42
CA ASP A 12 -1.81 5.20 -10.28
C ASP A 12 -0.87 6.08 -9.49
N GLU A 13 0.17 6.57 -10.16
CA GLU A 13 1.05 7.56 -9.55
C GLU A 13 0.24 8.79 -9.19
N GLY A 14 0.47 9.29 -8.00
CA GLY A 14 -0.27 10.42 -7.47
C GLY A 14 -1.54 10.04 -6.72
N ALA A 15 -1.96 8.80 -6.80
CA ALA A 15 -3.19 8.36 -6.14
C ALA A 15 -3.06 8.41 -4.63
N ARG A 16 -4.14 8.85 -3.98
CA ARG A 16 -4.25 8.81 -2.53
C ARG A 16 -5.15 7.64 -2.17
N VAL A 17 -4.62 6.70 -1.40
CA VAL A 17 -5.31 5.46 -1.09
C VAL A 17 -5.23 5.14 0.40
N ARG A 18 -6.13 4.28 0.85
CA ARG A 18 -6.15 3.79 2.23
C ARG A 18 -6.00 2.28 2.21
N VAL A 19 -5.15 1.75 3.08
CA VAL A 19 -5.00 0.32 3.24
C VAL A 19 -6.27 -0.24 3.88
N VAL A 20 -6.91 -1.20 3.20
CA VAL A 20 -8.15 -1.81 3.69
C VAL A 20 -8.00 -3.29 3.99
N GLY A 21 -6.91 -3.91 3.58
CA GLY A 21 -6.67 -5.32 3.89
C GLY A 21 -5.29 -5.76 3.45
N LEU A 22 -4.89 -6.91 3.94
CA LEU A 22 -3.61 -7.52 3.60
C LEU A 22 -3.88 -8.95 3.19
N MET A 23 -3.30 -9.39 2.08
CA MET A 23 -3.49 -10.72 1.54
C MET A 23 -2.28 -11.61 1.81
N GLY A 24 -1.68 -11.44 2.96
CA GLY A 24 -0.53 -12.22 3.38
C GLY A 24 -0.75 -12.84 4.74
N GLY A 25 0.18 -13.65 5.16
CA GLY A 25 0.13 -14.27 6.48
C GLY A 25 0.64 -13.34 7.57
N ALA A 26 0.83 -13.89 8.77
CA ALA A 26 1.26 -13.14 9.95
C ALA A 26 2.57 -12.37 9.74
N GLY A 27 3.47 -12.91 8.91
CA GLY A 27 4.74 -12.24 8.63
C GLY A 27 4.54 -10.89 7.93
N LEU A 28 3.62 -10.85 6.95
CA LEU A 28 3.33 -9.62 6.23
C LEU A 28 2.65 -8.62 7.17
N GLU A 29 1.68 -9.06 7.95
CA GLU A 29 0.97 -8.20 8.89
C GLU A 29 1.94 -7.54 9.87
N LYS A 30 2.84 -8.34 10.44
CA LYS A 30 3.83 -7.84 11.38
C LYS A 30 4.71 -6.78 10.72
N ARG A 31 5.16 -7.06 9.51
CA ARG A 31 6.03 -6.14 8.78
C ARG A 31 5.33 -4.83 8.48
N MET A 32 4.08 -4.90 8.05
CA MET A 32 3.29 -3.71 7.76
C MET A 32 3.04 -2.89 9.03
N THR A 33 2.77 -3.55 10.13
CA THR A 33 2.57 -2.88 11.41
C THR A 33 3.84 -2.15 11.86
N GLU A 34 5.00 -2.80 11.71
CA GLU A 34 6.27 -2.19 12.07
C GLU A 34 6.58 -0.95 11.22
N MET A 35 6.11 -0.95 9.98
CA MET A 35 6.29 0.19 9.08
C MET A 35 5.19 1.25 9.23
N GLY A 36 4.17 0.99 10.04
CA GLY A 36 3.04 1.89 10.17
C GLY A 36 2.11 1.89 8.97
N LEU A 37 2.12 0.82 8.18
CA LEU A 37 1.32 0.69 6.96
C LEU A 37 0.18 -0.32 7.09
N ASN A 38 -0.30 -0.54 8.29
CA ASN A 38 -1.37 -1.48 8.54
C ASN A 38 -2.73 -0.93 8.07
N VAL A 39 -3.76 -1.74 8.20
CA VAL A 39 -5.12 -1.36 7.79
C VAL A 39 -5.51 -0.03 8.42
N GLY A 40 -6.04 0.88 7.59
CA GLY A 40 -6.40 2.23 7.99
C GLY A 40 -5.38 3.29 7.61
N ALA A 41 -4.16 2.89 7.26
CA ALA A 41 -3.12 3.86 6.88
C ALA A 41 -3.44 4.51 5.54
N GLU A 42 -3.25 5.81 5.44
CA GLU A 42 -3.41 6.53 4.18
C GLU A 42 -2.05 6.72 3.54
N LEU A 43 -1.99 6.45 2.24
CA LEU A 43 -0.76 6.50 1.47
C LEU A 43 -0.96 7.33 0.21
N VAL A 44 0.13 7.95 -0.26
CA VAL A 44 0.15 8.58 -1.57
C VAL A 44 1.16 7.82 -2.42
N VAL A 45 0.73 7.36 -3.60
CA VAL A 45 1.63 6.66 -4.51
C VAL A 45 2.48 7.70 -5.22
N ARG A 46 3.81 7.60 -5.09
CA ARG A 46 4.73 8.57 -5.67
C ARG A 46 5.21 8.16 -7.06
N GLN A 47 5.67 6.93 -7.19
CA GLN A 47 6.17 6.48 -8.48
C GLN A 47 6.32 4.96 -8.51
N ARG A 48 6.28 4.40 -9.71
CA ARG A 48 6.63 3.01 -9.94
C ARG A 48 8.12 2.93 -10.17
N GLN A 49 8.74 1.90 -9.62
CA GLN A 49 10.19 1.80 -9.70
C GLN A 49 10.60 0.33 -9.63
N GLY A 50 11.23 -0.16 -10.71
CA GLY A 50 11.85 -1.47 -10.69
C GLY A 50 10.94 -2.63 -10.29
N GLY A 51 9.71 -2.68 -10.77
CA GLY A 51 8.78 -3.76 -10.43
C GLY A 51 8.06 -3.58 -9.10
N GLY A 52 8.34 -2.51 -8.39
CA GLY A 52 7.64 -2.16 -7.15
C GLY A 52 7.13 -0.73 -7.23
N LEU A 53 6.90 -0.12 -6.08
CA LEU A 53 6.55 1.30 -6.05
C LEU A 53 7.01 1.98 -4.78
N VAL A 54 7.05 3.30 -4.88
CA VAL A 54 7.38 4.16 -3.74
C VAL A 54 6.10 4.84 -3.29
N VAL A 55 5.82 4.75 -2.01
CA VAL A 55 4.65 5.40 -1.42
C VAL A 55 5.10 6.32 -0.28
N MET A 56 4.25 7.30 0.02
CA MET A 56 4.47 8.20 1.16
C MET A 56 3.37 7.98 2.17
N ARG A 57 3.76 7.88 3.43
CA ARG A 57 2.82 7.96 4.54
C ARG A 57 3.23 9.19 5.34
N GLY A 58 2.43 10.25 5.22
CA GLY A 58 2.85 11.54 5.74
C GLY A 58 4.15 11.97 5.06
N GLU A 59 5.19 12.20 5.82
CA GLU A 59 6.49 12.61 5.29
C GLU A 59 7.45 11.44 5.12
N THR A 60 7.02 10.22 5.46
CA THR A 60 7.88 9.05 5.39
C THR A 60 7.72 8.34 4.05
N ARG A 61 8.83 8.06 3.40
CA ARG A 61 8.87 7.39 2.10
C ARG A 61 9.18 5.90 2.30
N TYR A 62 8.43 5.05 1.62
CA TYR A 62 8.65 3.61 1.65
C TYR A 62 8.78 3.08 0.23
N ALA A 63 9.83 2.30 -0.02
CA ALA A 63 9.97 1.58 -1.28
C ALA A 63 9.46 0.17 -1.05
N LEU A 64 8.41 -0.21 -1.76
CA LEU A 64 7.77 -1.50 -1.62
C LEU A 64 8.02 -2.35 -2.85
N GLY A 65 8.54 -3.57 -2.64
CA GLY A 65 8.72 -4.51 -3.73
C GLY A 65 7.36 -4.95 -4.29
N GLY A 66 7.35 -5.41 -5.55
CA GLY A 66 6.12 -5.82 -6.22
C GLY A 66 5.38 -6.93 -5.49
N GLY A 67 6.11 -7.90 -4.92
CA GLY A 67 5.49 -8.98 -4.17
C GLY A 67 4.68 -8.48 -2.99
N MET A 68 5.22 -7.52 -2.25
CA MET A 68 4.52 -6.93 -1.11
C MET A 68 3.36 -6.06 -1.59
N ALA A 69 3.60 -5.20 -2.60
CA ALA A 69 2.57 -4.30 -3.10
C ALA A 69 1.36 -5.02 -3.67
N HIS A 70 1.55 -6.23 -4.22
CA HIS A 70 0.45 -7.05 -4.70
C HIS A 70 -0.42 -7.60 -3.57
N LYS A 71 0.11 -7.68 -2.37
CA LYS A 71 -0.60 -8.27 -1.23
C LYS A 71 -1.29 -7.23 -0.35
N ILE A 72 -1.07 -5.95 -0.63
CA ILE A 72 -1.70 -4.87 0.12
C ILE A 72 -2.93 -4.42 -0.66
N MET A 73 -4.10 -4.55 -0.04
CA MET A 73 -5.35 -4.12 -0.66
C MET A 73 -5.68 -2.71 -0.21
N VAL A 74 -6.00 -1.85 -1.17
CA VAL A 74 -6.29 -0.45 -0.91
C VAL A 74 -7.61 -0.04 -1.56
N ALA A 75 -8.13 1.09 -1.10
CA ALA A 75 -9.29 1.74 -1.70
C ALA A 75 -8.99 3.23 -1.78
N PRO A 76 -9.70 3.98 -2.65
CA PRO A 76 -9.50 5.43 -2.74
C PRO A 76 -9.72 6.07 -1.37
N ALA A 77 -8.87 7.01 -1.02
CA ALA A 77 -8.98 7.73 0.25
C ALA A 77 -9.63 9.10 0.05
#